data_ee4cb9943f86b7f6bce482c70b4f751a
#
_entry.id   ee4cb9943f86b7f6bce482c70b4f751a
#
_cell.length_a   1.000
_cell.length_b   1.000
_cell.length_c   1.000
_cell.angle_alpha   90.00
_cell.angle_beta   90.00
_cell.angle_gamma   90.00
#
_symmetry.space_group_name_H-M   'P 1'
#
loop_
_entity.id
_entity.type
_entity.pdbx_description
1 polymer ?
#
loop_
_entity_poly.entity_id
_entity_poly.type
_entity_poly.pdbx_seq_one_letter_code
_entity_poly.pdbx_strand_id
1 'polypeptide(L)'
;MKNFVSTHWGTYETSKKNGKNIKINKWSKDPNPSDFGLGFLKSATDDLRINQPYIRKDWLKNRDNRKNLRGLDEFVAVSWKEAIDITAFELENIKKNFGNNSIYAGSYGWASAGRFHHAKSQLNRFFNLFGGFSSSLQSYSYAAAQTLLPNIVGHDLYSFLDEHNTWNTLEKECDLIVMFGGMPLKNSQVSAGGVGKHTTEIALRKCIESGTKFINISPNANDSAKFLNAKQVSIVPNTDTALMLSLAYILIVSDKYDKKFIDRYTNGFNEFKSYVLGKNNNQPCTP
;
A
#
# COMPACT_ATOMS: atom_id res chain seq x y z
N MET A 1 4.88 34.99 -6.11
CA MET A 1 5.63 33.72 -6.15
C MET A 1 4.59 32.58 -6.01
N LYS A 2 4.59 31.59 -6.93
CA LYS A 2 3.75 30.42 -6.75
C LYS A 2 4.34 29.53 -5.67
N ASN A 3 3.53 29.12 -4.72
CA ASN A 3 3.94 28.17 -3.69
C ASN A 3 3.37 26.81 -4.04
N PHE A 4 4.12 25.77 -3.73
CA PHE A 4 3.72 24.38 -4.00
C PHE A 4 3.70 23.59 -2.70
N VAL A 5 2.83 22.60 -2.65
CA VAL A 5 2.81 21.57 -1.62
C VAL A 5 2.77 20.22 -2.31
N SER A 6 3.68 19.33 -1.90
CA SER A 6 3.69 17.93 -2.35
C SER A 6 3.07 17.06 -1.29
N THR A 7 2.24 16.14 -1.74
CA THR A 7 1.47 15.22 -0.90
C THR A 7 1.55 13.82 -1.48
N HIS A 8 0.97 12.83 -0.80
CA HIS A 8 0.84 11.47 -1.31
C HIS A 8 -0.01 11.38 -2.58
N TRP A 9 -0.89 12.36 -2.82
CA TRP A 9 -1.84 12.41 -3.94
C TRP A 9 -1.41 13.38 -5.04
N GLY A 10 -0.21 13.90 -4.98
CA GLY A 10 0.33 14.78 -6.02
C GLY A 10 0.80 16.13 -5.50
N THR A 11 1.19 16.96 -6.43
CA THR A 11 1.64 18.33 -6.21
C THR A 11 0.51 19.31 -6.48
N TYR A 12 0.34 20.29 -5.59
CA TYR A 12 -0.69 21.32 -5.68
C TYR A 12 -0.07 22.72 -5.61
N GLU A 13 -0.66 23.65 -6.33
CA GLU A 13 -0.34 25.07 -6.21
C GLU A 13 -1.11 25.68 -5.05
N THR A 14 -0.45 26.46 -4.20
CA THR A 14 -1.09 27.13 -3.07
C THR A 14 -0.98 28.64 -3.18
N SER A 15 -2.03 29.33 -2.73
CA SER A 15 -2.02 30.77 -2.55
C SER A 15 -2.04 31.11 -1.07
N LYS A 16 -1.34 32.19 -0.70
CA LYS A 16 -1.28 32.70 0.68
C LYS A 16 -1.86 34.10 0.76
N LYS A 17 -2.56 34.37 1.86
CA LYS A 17 -2.94 35.73 2.28
C LYS A 17 -2.60 35.87 3.76
N ASN A 18 -1.86 36.93 4.12
CA ASN A 18 -1.41 37.17 5.50
C ASN A 18 -0.71 35.95 6.11
N GLY A 19 0.18 35.29 5.34
CA GLY A 19 0.92 34.10 5.78
C GLY A 19 0.13 32.79 5.83
N LYS A 20 -1.22 32.81 5.73
CA LYS A 20 -2.07 31.63 5.76
C LYS A 20 -2.39 31.14 4.34
N ASN A 21 -2.42 29.84 4.14
CA ASN A 21 -2.89 29.25 2.90
C ASN A 21 -4.40 29.46 2.79
N ILE A 22 -4.85 30.02 1.66
CA ILE A 22 -6.27 30.35 1.43
C ILE A 22 -6.88 29.56 0.28
N LYS A 23 -6.08 28.97 -0.58
CA LYS A 23 -6.54 28.20 -1.73
C LYS A 23 -5.53 27.15 -2.12
N ILE A 24 -6.02 25.99 -2.50
CA ILE A 24 -5.26 24.90 -3.13
C ILE A 24 -5.85 24.67 -4.53
N ASN A 25 -4.99 24.59 -5.53
CA ASN A 25 -5.35 24.29 -6.90
C ASN A 25 -4.51 23.11 -7.39
N LYS A 26 -5.02 22.37 -8.37
CA LYS A 26 -4.27 21.36 -9.09
C LYS A 26 -3.07 22.01 -9.78
N TRP A 27 -1.95 21.30 -9.80
CA TRP A 27 -0.77 21.75 -10.53
C TRP A 27 -0.97 21.54 -12.03
N SER A 28 -0.82 22.61 -12.82
CA SER A 28 -1.07 22.61 -14.26
C SER A 28 -0.14 21.72 -15.08
N LYS A 29 1.01 21.31 -14.52
CA LYS A 29 1.95 20.40 -15.18
C LYS A 29 1.73 18.93 -14.83
N ASP A 30 0.76 18.61 -14.00
CA ASP A 30 0.32 17.25 -13.74
C ASP A 30 -0.80 16.88 -14.74
N PRO A 31 -0.61 15.88 -15.59
CA PRO A 31 -1.57 15.55 -16.64
C PRO A 31 -2.87 14.94 -16.12
N ASN A 32 -2.86 14.34 -14.93
CA ASN A 32 -4.06 13.73 -14.32
C ASN A 32 -4.10 13.96 -12.79
N PRO A 33 -4.16 15.22 -12.34
CA PRO A 33 -4.01 15.56 -10.94
C PRO A 33 -5.21 15.08 -10.11
N SER A 34 -4.94 14.48 -8.94
CA SER A 34 -5.97 14.01 -8.02
C SER A 34 -6.77 15.18 -7.42
N ASP A 35 -8.08 14.97 -7.25
CA ASP A 35 -8.96 15.91 -6.56
C ASP A 35 -8.80 15.85 -5.03
N PHE A 36 -8.22 14.78 -4.51
CA PHE A 36 -8.17 14.53 -3.07
C PHE A 36 -7.51 15.65 -2.27
N GLY A 37 -6.40 16.19 -2.77
CA GLY A 37 -5.66 17.26 -2.09
C GLY A 37 -6.39 18.61 -2.01
N LEU A 38 -7.42 18.81 -2.82
CA LEU A 38 -8.19 20.06 -2.80
C LEU A 38 -8.95 20.26 -1.47
N GLY A 39 -9.24 19.16 -0.75
CA GLY A 39 -9.92 19.17 0.54
C GLY A 39 -9.03 19.52 1.75
N PHE A 40 -7.70 19.59 1.61
CA PHE A 40 -6.80 19.71 2.76
C PHE A 40 -6.98 20.96 3.60
N LEU A 41 -7.29 22.10 2.97
CA LEU A 41 -7.54 23.34 3.75
C LEU A 41 -8.78 23.21 4.61
N LYS A 42 -9.85 22.60 4.09
CA LYS A 42 -11.07 22.36 4.84
C LYS A 42 -10.83 21.39 6.00
N SER A 43 -10.12 20.28 5.75
CA SER A 43 -9.84 19.28 6.77
C SER A 43 -8.96 19.81 7.92
N ALA A 44 -8.18 20.87 7.68
CA ALA A 44 -7.34 21.48 8.72
C ALA A 44 -8.17 22.22 9.80
N THR A 45 -9.39 22.65 9.46
CA THR A 45 -10.28 23.42 10.35
C THR A 45 -11.63 22.73 10.54
N ASP A 46 -11.76 21.47 10.16
CA ASP A 46 -12.97 20.68 10.29
C ASP A 46 -13.27 20.36 11.76
N ASP A 47 -14.56 20.36 12.12
CA ASP A 47 -15.01 20.07 13.49
C ASP A 47 -14.68 18.63 13.95
N LEU A 48 -14.49 17.71 13.00
CA LEU A 48 -14.04 16.34 13.30
C LEU A 48 -12.55 16.26 13.66
N ARG A 49 -11.79 17.36 13.48
CA ARG A 49 -10.38 17.38 13.80
C ARG A 49 -10.13 17.44 15.30
N ILE A 50 -9.36 16.50 15.81
CA ILE A 50 -8.89 16.51 17.21
C ILE A 50 -7.81 17.61 17.35
N ASN A 51 -8.12 18.65 18.11
CA ASN A 51 -7.28 19.86 18.26
C ASN A 51 -6.35 19.83 19.46
N GLN A 52 -6.63 18.96 20.42
CA GLN A 52 -5.91 18.86 21.68
C GLN A 52 -5.96 17.43 22.22
N PRO A 53 -5.16 17.06 23.19
CA PRO A 53 -5.24 15.74 23.80
C PRO A 53 -6.56 15.51 24.51
N TYR A 54 -7.05 14.27 24.38
CA TYR A 54 -8.23 13.80 25.11
C TYR A 54 -7.90 12.47 25.77
N ILE A 55 -8.44 12.28 27.00
CA ILE A 55 -8.29 11.07 27.76
C ILE A 55 -9.68 10.55 28.11
N ARG A 56 -9.84 9.23 28.15
CA ARG A 56 -11.09 8.60 28.59
C ARG A 56 -11.37 9.00 30.04
N LYS A 57 -12.56 9.48 30.31
CA LYS A 57 -12.97 10.03 31.59
C LYS A 57 -12.84 9.01 32.72
N ASP A 58 -13.31 7.78 32.49
CA ASP A 58 -13.26 6.72 33.47
C ASP A 58 -11.80 6.30 33.78
N TRP A 59 -10.95 6.18 32.74
CA TRP A 59 -9.55 5.88 32.94
C TRP A 59 -8.83 6.98 33.73
N LEU A 60 -9.09 8.25 33.41
CA LEU A 60 -8.49 9.38 34.13
C LEU A 60 -8.85 9.37 35.61
N LYS A 61 -10.09 9.00 35.94
CA LYS A 61 -10.61 8.95 37.29
C LYS A 61 -10.11 7.73 38.08
N ASN A 62 -10.17 6.55 37.48
CA ASN A 62 -10.01 5.28 38.19
C ASN A 62 -8.73 4.53 37.81
N ARG A 63 -7.99 5.01 36.80
CA ARG A 63 -6.84 4.28 36.20
C ARG A 63 -7.20 2.86 35.73
N ASP A 64 -8.47 2.63 35.45
CA ASP A 64 -9.00 1.34 35.04
C ASP A 64 -9.14 1.26 33.52
N ASN A 65 -8.58 0.20 32.95
CA ASN A 65 -8.61 -0.04 31.50
C ASN A 65 -9.78 -0.97 31.12
N ARG A 66 -10.98 -0.60 31.47
CA ARG A 66 -12.19 -1.37 31.15
C ARG A 66 -12.45 -1.42 29.66
N LYS A 67 -12.15 -2.56 29.06
CA LYS A 67 -12.30 -2.78 27.60
C LYS A 67 -13.76 -2.73 27.13
N ASN A 68 -14.72 -3.09 28.01
CA ASN A 68 -16.15 -3.07 27.74
C ASN A 68 -16.72 -1.66 27.56
N LEU A 69 -16.01 -0.61 27.98
CA LEU A 69 -16.43 0.78 27.80
C LEU A 69 -15.88 1.43 26.51
N ARG A 70 -15.17 0.69 25.69
CA ARG A 70 -14.68 1.23 24.41
C ARG A 70 -15.86 1.64 23.53
N GLY A 71 -15.87 2.92 23.11
CA GLY A 71 -16.95 3.53 22.33
C GLY A 71 -18.15 4.04 23.16
N LEU A 72 -18.19 3.73 24.46
CA LEU A 72 -19.26 4.16 25.38
C LEU A 72 -18.77 5.20 26.39
N ASP A 73 -17.48 5.23 26.68
CA ASP A 73 -16.89 6.15 27.64
C ASP A 73 -16.70 7.54 27.01
N GLU A 74 -16.91 8.57 27.82
CA GLU A 74 -16.65 9.94 27.43
C GLU A 74 -15.15 10.25 27.38
N PHE A 75 -14.77 11.15 26.48
CA PHE A 75 -13.43 11.72 26.42
C PHE A 75 -13.43 13.11 26.99
N VAL A 76 -12.48 13.42 27.87
CA VAL A 76 -12.27 14.75 28.44
C VAL A 76 -11.00 15.36 27.87
N ALA A 77 -11.06 16.62 27.54
CA ALA A 77 -9.92 17.41 27.09
C ALA A 77 -8.94 17.63 28.23
N VAL A 78 -7.67 17.47 27.96
CA VAL A 78 -6.57 17.74 28.90
C VAL A 78 -5.51 18.63 28.27
N SER A 79 -4.70 19.28 29.08
CA SER A 79 -3.55 20.05 28.56
C SER A 79 -2.47 19.11 27.97
N TRP A 80 -1.65 19.63 27.05
CA TRP A 80 -0.50 18.90 26.54
C TRP A 80 0.47 18.49 27.66
N LYS A 81 0.67 19.37 28.65
CA LYS A 81 1.52 19.05 29.80
C LYS A 81 0.98 17.85 30.55
N GLU A 82 -0.28 17.84 30.89
CA GLU A 82 -0.93 16.74 31.61
C GLU A 82 -0.89 15.43 30.81
N ALA A 83 -1.17 15.48 29.51
CA ALA A 83 -1.11 14.30 28.64
C ALA A 83 0.31 13.70 28.58
N ILE A 84 1.34 14.54 28.50
CA ILE A 84 2.74 14.11 28.46
C ILE A 84 3.15 13.53 29.81
N ASP A 85 2.83 14.19 30.93
CA ASP A 85 3.17 13.71 32.28
C ASP A 85 2.55 12.34 32.56
N ILE A 86 1.28 12.17 32.21
CA ILE A 86 0.57 10.89 32.34
C ILE A 86 1.22 9.82 31.50
N THR A 87 1.50 10.12 30.22
CA THR A 87 2.11 9.16 29.30
C THR A 87 3.50 8.72 29.78
N ALA A 88 4.33 9.66 30.21
CA ALA A 88 5.66 9.38 30.75
C ALA A 88 5.57 8.48 32.00
N PHE A 89 4.70 8.82 32.93
CA PHE A 89 4.49 8.04 34.16
C PHE A 89 4.07 6.59 33.84
N GLU A 90 3.11 6.41 32.94
CA GLU A 90 2.63 5.05 32.60
C GLU A 90 3.70 4.25 31.83
N LEU A 91 4.47 4.87 30.95
CA LEU A 91 5.58 4.21 30.25
C LEU A 91 6.68 3.76 31.23
N GLU A 92 7.03 4.62 32.19
CA GLU A 92 8.00 4.27 33.23
C GLU A 92 7.50 3.13 34.13
N ASN A 93 6.23 3.14 34.51
CA ASN A 93 5.61 2.07 35.29
C ASN A 93 5.63 0.72 34.53
N ILE A 94 5.26 0.73 33.25
CA ILE A 94 5.28 -0.47 32.42
C ILE A 94 6.72 -0.99 32.28
N LYS A 95 7.67 -0.11 31.98
CA LYS A 95 9.08 -0.46 31.89
C LYS A 95 9.61 -1.09 33.17
N LYS A 96 9.30 -0.49 34.32
CA LYS A 96 9.75 -0.95 35.64
C LYS A 96 9.17 -2.31 36.01
N ASN A 97 7.88 -2.53 35.75
CA ASN A 97 7.17 -3.72 36.19
C ASN A 97 7.24 -4.89 35.20
N PHE A 98 7.36 -4.61 33.90
CA PHE A 98 7.23 -5.63 32.85
C PHE A 98 8.38 -5.60 31.82
N GLY A 99 9.26 -4.60 31.88
CA GLY A 99 10.37 -4.41 30.94
C GLY A 99 9.92 -3.83 29.58
N ASN A 100 10.91 -3.45 28.78
CA ASN A 100 10.67 -2.82 27.48
C ASN A 100 9.98 -3.72 26.45
N ASN A 101 10.13 -5.05 26.56
CA ASN A 101 9.48 -6.01 25.66
C ASN A 101 7.96 -6.00 25.75
N SER A 102 7.39 -5.50 26.87
CA SER A 102 5.96 -5.32 27.04
C SER A 102 5.39 -4.10 26.33
N ILE A 103 6.24 -3.21 25.82
CA ILE A 103 5.86 -2.01 25.10
C ILE A 103 5.87 -2.33 23.62
N TYR A 104 4.69 -2.39 23.01
CA TYR A 104 4.58 -2.44 21.56
C TYR A 104 4.46 -1.04 20.99
N ALA A 105 5.34 -0.70 20.05
CA ALA A 105 5.30 0.59 19.39
C ALA A 105 5.36 0.42 17.86
N GLY A 106 4.47 1.11 17.18
CA GLY A 106 4.41 1.11 15.73
C GLY A 106 3.63 2.31 15.21
N SER A 107 3.94 2.70 14.00
CA SER A 107 3.22 3.73 13.27
C SER A 107 3.17 3.35 11.81
N TYR A 108 2.05 3.62 11.17
CA TYR A 108 1.89 3.46 9.75
C TYR A 108 2.55 4.64 9.04
N GLY A 109 3.79 4.45 8.53
CA GLY A 109 4.62 5.51 7.95
C GLY A 109 4.18 6.00 6.57
N TRP A 110 3.15 5.42 6.00
CA TRP A 110 2.69 5.68 4.64
C TRP A 110 2.32 7.15 4.41
N ALA A 111 1.69 7.76 5.40
CA ALA A 111 1.24 9.14 5.35
C ALA A 111 2.32 10.17 5.69
N SER A 112 3.57 9.78 5.87
CA SER A 112 4.62 10.67 6.34
C SER A 112 5.72 10.79 5.29
N ALA A 113 6.07 12.03 4.94
CA ALA A 113 7.16 12.32 4.03
C ALA A 113 8.19 13.23 4.72
N GLY A 114 9.47 12.95 4.48
CA GLY A 114 10.57 13.74 5.01
C GLY A 114 10.96 13.41 6.45
N ARG A 115 12.10 13.95 6.87
CA ARG A 115 12.79 13.56 8.10
C ARG A 115 11.99 13.85 9.38
N PHE A 116 11.37 15.02 9.48
CA PHE A 116 10.67 15.45 10.69
C PHE A 116 9.18 15.08 10.72
N HIS A 117 8.63 14.72 9.59
CA HIS A 117 7.22 14.33 9.44
C HIS A 117 7.04 12.82 9.29
N HIS A 118 8.11 12.03 9.38
CA HIS A 118 8.03 10.58 9.33
C HIS A 118 7.75 10.01 10.72
N ALA A 119 6.48 9.80 11.04
CA ALA A 119 6.02 9.38 12.36
C ALA A 119 6.73 8.13 12.89
N LYS A 120 6.90 7.11 12.05
CA LYS A 120 7.58 5.86 12.41
C LYS A 120 9.02 6.09 12.86
N SER A 121 9.78 6.92 12.14
CA SER A 121 11.17 7.23 12.52
C SER A 121 11.27 7.96 13.85
N GLN A 122 10.37 8.90 14.11
CA GLN A 122 10.36 9.64 15.38
C GLN A 122 9.96 8.72 16.53
N LEU A 123 8.97 7.87 16.33
CA LEU A 123 8.54 6.88 17.32
C LEU A 123 9.65 5.88 17.64
N ASN A 124 10.28 5.31 16.62
CA ASN A 124 11.39 4.38 16.79
C ASN A 124 12.58 5.04 17.52
N ARG A 125 12.90 6.29 17.17
CA ARG A 125 13.96 7.04 17.86
C ARG A 125 13.65 7.19 19.33
N PHE A 126 12.44 7.61 19.67
CA PHE A 126 12.02 7.76 21.07
C PHE A 126 12.17 6.45 21.85
N PHE A 127 11.59 5.37 21.36
CA PHE A 127 11.61 4.10 22.09
C PHE A 127 12.99 3.42 22.10
N ASN A 128 13.82 3.62 21.10
CA ASN A 128 15.22 3.16 21.14
C ASN A 128 16.00 3.87 22.25
N LEU A 129 15.81 5.19 22.40
CA LEU A 129 16.41 5.96 23.52
C LEU A 129 15.79 5.59 24.87
N PHE A 130 14.54 5.17 24.90
CA PHE A 130 13.85 4.71 26.10
C PHE A 130 14.30 3.30 26.57
N GLY A 131 15.05 2.58 25.74
CA GLY A 131 15.62 1.27 26.06
C GLY A 131 15.11 0.11 25.22
N GLY A 132 14.40 0.38 24.15
CA GLY A 132 13.86 -0.60 23.20
C GLY A 132 12.35 -0.80 23.33
N PHE A 133 11.81 -1.61 22.42
CA PHE A 133 10.38 -1.89 22.32
C PHE A 133 10.13 -3.10 21.40
N SER A 134 8.96 -3.69 21.49
CA SER A 134 8.48 -4.68 20.51
C SER A 134 7.85 -4.00 19.32
N SER A 135 8.15 -4.47 18.12
CA SER A 135 7.60 -3.93 16.87
C SER A 135 7.06 -5.05 15.98
N SER A 136 6.27 -4.68 14.97
CA SER A 136 5.86 -5.62 13.94
C SER A 136 7.00 -5.87 12.95
N LEU A 137 7.11 -7.12 12.50
CA LEU A 137 7.93 -7.52 11.38
C LEU A 137 7.06 -7.55 10.12
N GLN A 138 7.58 -6.99 9.01
CA GLN A 138 6.88 -6.90 7.73
C GLN A 138 5.60 -6.03 7.74
N SER A 139 4.82 -6.13 6.68
CA SER A 139 3.58 -5.38 6.45
C SER A 139 2.43 -6.34 6.19
N TYR A 140 1.22 -6.03 6.66
CA TYR A 140 0.04 -6.79 6.31
C TYR A 140 -0.35 -6.66 4.83
N SER A 141 0.01 -5.55 4.16
CA SER A 141 -0.41 -5.26 2.79
C SER A 141 0.20 -6.20 1.77
N TYR A 142 1.46 -6.60 1.94
CA TYR A 142 2.21 -7.42 0.99
C TYR A 142 3.28 -8.30 1.66
N ALA A 143 3.04 -8.74 2.88
CA ALA A 143 3.98 -9.61 3.60
C ALA A 143 4.23 -10.93 2.87
N ALA A 144 3.22 -11.47 2.18
CA ALA A 144 3.38 -12.66 1.34
C ALA A 144 4.43 -12.43 0.23
N ALA A 145 4.35 -11.29 -0.48
CA ALA A 145 5.34 -10.94 -1.48
C ALA A 145 6.74 -10.76 -0.88
N GLN A 146 6.85 -10.09 0.28
CA GLN A 146 8.13 -9.94 0.98
C GLN A 146 8.78 -11.28 1.34
N THR A 147 7.95 -12.28 1.64
CA THR A 147 8.44 -13.62 2.01
C THR A 147 8.74 -14.48 0.78
N LEU A 148 7.91 -14.42 -0.27
CA LEU A 148 7.98 -15.33 -1.40
C LEU A 148 8.95 -14.87 -2.49
N LEU A 149 9.01 -13.57 -2.81
CA LEU A 149 9.79 -13.06 -3.93
C LEU A 149 11.29 -13.43 -3.86
N PRO A 150 11.97 -13.37 -2.70
CA PRO A 150 13.36 -13.80 -2.62
C PRO A 150 13.59 -15.26 -3.08
N ASN A 151 12.60 -16.12 -2.86
CA ASN A 151 12.67 -17.54 -3.24
C ASN A 151 12.20 -17.82 -4.67
N ILE A 152 11.48 -16.89 -5.31
CA ILE A 152 10.92 -17.07 -6.66
C ILE A 152 11.79 -16.36 -7.70
N VAL A 153 12.14 -15.10 -7.45
CA VAL A 153 12.87 -14.26 -8.42
C VAL A 153 14.27 -13.86 -7.94
N GLY A 154 14.69 -14.26 -6.73
CA GLY A 154 16.00 -13.96 -6.18
C GLY A 154 16.19 -12.54 -5.66
N HIS A 155 15.14 -11.70 -5.67
CA HIS A 155 15.16 -10.33 -5.20
C HIS A 155 14.13 -10.11 -4.09
N ASP A 156 14.47 -9.26 -3.10
CA ASP A 156 13.47 -8.78 -2.17
C ASP A 156 12.43 -7.89 -2.87
N LEU A 157 11.28 -7.68 -2.22
CA LEU A 157 10.17 -6.94 -2.83
C LEU A 157 10.59 -5.53 -3.29
N TYR A 158 11.40 -4.81 -2.53
CA TYR A 158 11.74 -3.43 -2.84
C TYR A 158 12.71 -3.35 -4.02
N SER A 159 13.74 -4.19 -4.05
CA SER A 159 14.62 -4.34 -5.20
C SER A 159 13.83 -4.74 -6.45
N PHE A 160 12.90 -5.68 -6.32
CA PHE A 160 12.03 -6.07 -7.44
C PHE A 160 11.17 -4.92 -7.96
N LEU A 161 10.61 -4.07 -7.07
CA LEU A 161 9.83 -2.90 -7.48
C LEU A 161 10.67 -1.82 -8.16
N ASP A 162 11.95 -1.71 -7.83
CA ASP A 162 12.87 -0.75 -8.48
C ASP A 162 13.38 -1.25 -9.83
N GLU A 163 13.48 -2.57 -10.02
CA GLU A 163 14.09 -3.20 -11.20
C GLU A 163 13.08 -3.78 -12.21
N HIS A 164 11.78 -3.76 -11.91
CA HIS A 164 10.76 -4.30 -12.81
C HIS A 164 10.63 -3.51 -14.12
N ASN A 165 9.97 -4.09 -15.12
CA ASN A 165 9.76 -3.46 -16.42
C ASN A 165 9.06 -2.10 -16.31
N THR A 166 9.58 -1.10 -17.01
CA THR A 166 9.00 0.24 -17.07
C THR A 166 7.87 0.32 -18.09
N TRP A 167 7.07 1.38 -17.99
CA TRP A 167 6.03 1.67 -18.98
C TRP A 167 6.60 1.80 -20.40
N ASN A 168 7.80 2.35 -20.56
CA ASN A 168 8.45 2.46 -21.88
C ASN A 168 8.78 1.10 -22.49
N THR A 169 9.11 0.11 -21.67
CA THR A 169 9.33 -1.26 -22.12
C THR A 169 8.00 -1.91 -22.51
N LEU A 170 6.96 -1.75 -21.69
CA LEU A 170 5.65 -2.31 -21.97
C LEU A 170 5.02 -1.72 -23.25
N GLU A 171 5.17 -0.41 -23.48
CA GLU A 171 4.72 0.26 -24.70
C GLU A 171 5.33 -0.34 -25.98
N LYS A 172 6.59 -0.75 -25.91
CA LYS A 172 7.35 -1.21 -27.10
C LYS A 172 7.28 -2.71 -27.33
N GLU A 173 7.24 -3.49 -26.28
CA GLU A 173 7.51 -4.92 -26.32
C GLU A 173 6.34 -5.79 -25.85
N CYS A 174 5.20 -5.19 -25.47
CA CYS A 174 4.11 -5.93 -24.86
C CYS A 174 2.86 -5.97 -25.73
N ASP A 175 2.51 -7.14 -26.24
CA ASP A 175 1.29 -7.37 -27.05
C ASP A 175 0.03 -7.56 -26.18
N LEU A 176 0.20 -8.05 -24.94
CA LEU A 176 -0.90 -8.40 -24.06
C LEU A 176 -0.59 -8.11 -22.60
N ILE A 177 -1.44 -7.34 -21.95
CA ILE A 177 -1.42 -7.13 -20.49
C ILE A 177 -2.60 -7.87 -19.85
N VAL A 178 -2.30 -8.84 -18.99
CA VAL A 178 -3.30 -9.57 -18.17
C VAL A 178 -3.27 -9.01 -16.75
N MET A 179 -4.39 -8.43 -16.33
CA MET A 179 -4.54 -7.77 -15.04
C MET A 179 -5.32 -8.65 -14.08
N PHE A 180 -4.65 -9.24 -13.09
CA PHE A 180 -5.30 -9.93 -11.98
C PHE A 180 -5.66 -8.92 -10.89
N GLY A 181 -6.95 -8.74 -10.64
CA GLY A 181 -7.47 -7.71 -9.74
C GLY A 181 -7.59 -6.32 -10.36
N GLY A 182 -7.31 -6.21 -11.67
CA GLY A 182 -7.46 -4.98 -12.43
C GLY A 182 -6.34 -3.95 -12.23
N MET A 183 -6.55 -2.77 -12.83
CA MET A 183 -5.68 -1.61 -12.70
C MET A 183 -6.52 -0.32 -12.73
N PRO A 184 -7.23 -0.01 -11.65
CA PRO A 184 -8.00 1.21 -11.57
C PRO A 184 -7.07 2.43 -11.41
N LEU A 185 -7.29 3.47 -12.20
CA LEU A 185 -6.45 4.68 -12.18
C LEU A 185 -6.36 5.34 -10.81
N LYS A 186 -7.41 5.23 -9.99
CA LYS A 186 -7.40 5.75 -8.61
C LYS A 186 -6.25 5.21 -7.76
N ASN A 187 -5.80 3.97 -8.00
CA ASN A 187 -4.71 3.37 -7.24
C ASN A 187 -3.35 3.96 -7.63
N SER A 188 -3.20 4.46 -8.85
CA SER A 188 -1.98 5.12 -9.30
C SER A 188 -1.90 6.60 -8.89
N GLN A 189 -2.98 7.15 -8.30
CA GLN A 189 -3.03 8.54 -7.85
C GLN A 189 -2.44 8.78 -6.47
N VAL A 190 -1.93 7.76 -5.81
CA VAL A 190 -1.36 7.85 -4.47
C VAL A 190 -0.09 7.00 -4.37
N SER A 191 0.91 7.50 -3.65
CA SER A 191 2.14 6.77 -3.36
C SER A 191 2.67 7.10 -1.98
N ALA A 192 3.31 6.13 -1.33
CA ALA A 192 3.90 6.28 0.00
C ALA A 192 4.96 7.40 0.07
N GLY A 193 5.76 7.58 -0.97
CA GLY A 193 6.77 8.65 -1.08
C GLY A 193 6.24 9.96 -1.64
N GLY A 194 4.96 10.02 -2.00
CA GLY A 194 4.36 11.13 -2.73
C GLY A 194 4.42 10.95 -4.25
N VAL A 195 3.56 11.66 -4.95
CA VAL A 195 3.47 11.63 -6.41
C VAL A 195 3.83 13.00 -6.97
N GLY A 196 4.85 13.08 -7.81
CA GLY A 196 5.21 14.31 -8.50
C GLY A 196 4.24 14.63 -9.64
N LYS A 197 3.98 13.64 -10.50
CA LYS A 197 3.02 13.69 -11.61
C LYS A 197 2.36 12.34 -11.80
N HIS A 198 1.11 12.36 -12.25
CA HIS A 198 0.34 11.16 -12.56
C HIS A 198 0.47 10.82 -14.05
N THR A 199 1.33 9.88 -14.38
CA THR A 199 1.65 9.52 -15.78
C THR A 199 1.06 8.18 -16.22
N THR A 200 0.45 7.41 -15.32
CA THR A 200 -0.06 6.06 -15.62
C THR A 200 -1.10 6.04 -16.73
N GLU A 201 -2.05 6.98 -16.76
CA GLU A 201 -3.04 7.04 -17.81
C GLU A 201 -2.41 7.29 -19.18
N ILE A 202 -1.42 8.20 -19.25
CA ILE A 202 -0.69 8.49 -20.50
C ILE A 202 0.02 7.23 -20.98
N ALA A 203 0.71 6.52 -20.08
CA ALA A 203 1.43 5.30 -20.43
C ALA A 203 0.48 4.21 -20.96
N LEU A 204 -0.66 4.01 -20.32
CA LEU A 204 -1.67 3.06 -20.75
C LEU A 204 -2.24 3.39 -22.12
N ARG A 205 -2.48 4.68 -22.41
CA ARG A 205 -2.95 5.12 -23.74
C ARG A 205 -1.91 4.85 -24.81
N LYS A 206 -0.64 5.07 -24.53
CA LYS A 206 0.45 4.71 -25.44
C LYS A 206 0.55 3.22 -25.70
N CYS A 207 0.37 2.38 -24.69
CA CYS A 207 0.27 0.93 -24.90
C CYS A 207 -0.88 0.57 -25.86
N ILE A 208 -2.05 1.21 -25.73
CA ILE A 208 -3.16 1.01 -26.68
C ILE A 208 -2.78 1.46 -28.08
N GLU A 209 -2.15 2.63 -28.23
CA GLU A 209 -1.69 3.17 -29.52
C GLU A 209 -0.67 2.23 -30.19
N SER A 210 0.16 1.53 -29.42
CA SER A 210 1.10 0.51 -29.90
C SER A 210 0.44 -0.84 -30.21
N GLY A 211 -0.85 -1.00 -29.93
CA GLY A 211 -1.61 -2.24 -30.23
C GLY A 211 -1.71 -3.24 -29.08
N THR A 212 -1.22 -2.92 -27.89
CA THR A 212 -1.33 -3.77 -26.69
C THR A 212 -2.79 -4.08 -26.37
N LYS A 213 -3.11 -5.34 -26.15
CA LYS A 213 -4.43 -5.80 -25.72
C LYS A 213 -4.48 -5.94 -24.20
N PHE A 214 -5.69 -5.85 -23.63
CA PHE A 214 -5.89 -5.93 -22.19
C PHE A 214 -6.94 -6.97 -21.83
N ILE A 215 -6.65 -7.77 -20.79
CA ILE A 215 -7.60 -8.67 -20.14
C ILE A 215 -7.68 -8.29 -18.67
N ASN A 216 -8.91 -8.09 -18.18
CA ASN A 216 -9.17 -7.84 -16.77
C ASN A 216 -9.76 -9.08 -16.13
N ILE A 217 -9.02 -9.72 -15.24
CA ILE A 217 -9.45 -10.87 -14.44
C ILE A 217 -9.78 -10.36 -13.05
N SER A 218 -11.05 -10.11 -12.80
CA SER A 218 -11.53 -9.53 -11.53
C SER A 218 -13.01 -9.86 -11.32
N PRO A 219 -13.47 -10.03 -10.08
CA PRO A 219 -14.89 -10.11 -9.79
C PRO A 219 -15.65 -8.80 -10.07
N ASN A 220 -14.92 -7.69 -10.21
CA ASN A 220 -15.49 -6.35 -10.44
C ASN A 220 -14.98 -5.74 -11.75
N ALA A 221 -15.90 -5.53 -12.70
CA ALA A 221 -15.57 -4.93 -14.00
C ALA A 221 -15.05 -3.48 -13.90
N ASN A 222 -15.34 -2.75 -12.80
CA ASN A 222 -14.86 -1.39 -12.59
C ASN A 222 -13.40 -1.32 -12.09
N ASP A 223 -12.73 -2.45 -11.87
CA ASP A 223 -11.32 -2.50 -11.52
C ASP A 223 -10.39 -2.21 -12.71
N SER A 224 -10.94 -1.98 -13.88
CA SER A 224 -10.21 -1.56 -15.08
C SER A 224 -10.77 -0.24 -15.61
N ALA A 225 -9.87 0.64 -16.10
CA ALA A 225 -10.28 1.88 -16.73
C ALA A 225 -11.01 1.58 -18.06
N LYS A 226 -12.17 2.20 -18.26
CA LYS A 226 -13.05 1.92 -19.44
C LYS A 226 -12.35 2.12 -20.79
N PHE A 227 -11.43 3.08 -20.89
CA PHE A 227 -10.72 3.36 -22.13
C PHE A 227 -9.78 2.25 -22.58
N LEU A 228 -9.40 1.31 -21.66
CA LEU A 228 -8.57 0.15 -22.00
C LEU A 228 -9.33 -0.86 -22.84
N ASN A 229 -10.65 -0.81 -22.89
CA ASN A 229 -11.51 -1.78 -23.56
C ASN A 229 -11.07 -3.23 -23.25
N ALA A 230 -10.70 -3.48 -22.00
CA ALA A 230 -10.18 -4.76 -21.56
C ALA A 230 -11.25 -5.85 -21.64
N LYS A 231 -10.88 -7.03 -22.14
CA LYS A 231 -11.74 -8.21 -22.07
C LYS A 231 -11.93 -8.60 -20.61
N GLN A 232 -13.18 -8.53 -20.12
CA GLN A 232 -13.51 -8.91 -18.74
C GLN A 232 -13.63 -10.43 -18.63
N VAL A 233 -12.94 -10.98 -17.62
CA VAL A 233 -13.08 -12.35 -17.14
C VAL A 233 -13.45 -12.27 -15.66
N SER A 234 -14.72 -12.56 -15.35
CA SER A 234 -15.21 -12.55 -13.97
C SER A 234 -14.83 -13.84 -13.26
N ILE A 235 -14.25 -13.73 -12.08
CA ILE A 235 -13.87 -14.86 -11.23
C ILE A 235 -14.52 -14.72 -9.85
N VAL A 236 -14.65 -15.84 -9.16
CA VAL A 236 -15.02 -15.84 -7.74
C VAL A 236 -13.82 -15.29 -6.93
N PRO A 237 -14.03 -14.37 -5.96
CA PRO A 237 -12.95 -13.90 -5.10
C PRO A 237 -12.12 -15.04 -4.50
N ASN A 238 -10.80 -14.84 -4.41
CA ASN A 238 -9.80 -15.81 -3.93
C ASN A 238 -9.58 -17.05 -4.82
N THR A 239 -10.02 -17.03 -6.09
CA THR A 239 -9.76 -18.11 -7.04
C THR A 239 -8.67 -17.79 -8.08
N ASP A 240 -7.95 -16.68 -7.92
CA ASP A 240 -6.90 -16.25 -8.83
C ASP A 240 -5.82 -17.32 -9.01
N THR A 241 -5.32 -17.88 -7.90
CA THR A 241 -4.29 -18.92 -7.92
C THR A 241 -4.80 -20.19 -8.63
N ALA A 242 -6.04 -20.58 -8.42
CA ALA A 242 -6.62 -21.72 -9.10
C ALA A 242 -6.69 -21.49 -10.62
N LEU A 243 -7.10 -20.29 -11.05
CA LEU A 243 -7.09 -19.92 -12.47
C LEU A 243 -5.67 -19.91 -13.05
N MET A 244 -4.68 -19.36 -12.33
CA MET A 244 -3.28 -19.36 -12.77
C MET A 244 -2.73 -20.77 -12.95
N LEU A 245 -3.03 -21.70 -12.02
CA LEU A 245 -2.64 -23.10 -12.12
C LEU A 245 -3.36 -23.80 -13.28
N SER A 246 -4.64 -23.49 -13.53
CA SER A 246 -5.39 -24.02 -14.67
C SER A 246 -4.81 -23.55 -16.00
N LEU A 247 -4.39 -22.31 -16.12
CA LEU A 247 -3.70 -21.80 -17.30
C LEU A 247 -2.36 -22.51 -17.51
N ALA A 248 -1.58 -22.69 -16.45
CA ALA A 248 -0.33 -23.45 -16.50
C ALA A 248 -0.56 -24.90 -16.93
N TYR A 249 -1.59 -25.55 -16.39
CA TYR A 249 -1.99 -26.91 -16.79
C TYR A 249 -2.26 -27.00 -18.30
N ILE A 250 -3.09 -26.10 -18.82
CA ILE A 250 -3.45 -26.10 -20.26
C ILE A 250 -2.21 -25.86 -21.13
N LEU A 251 -1.33 -24.93 -20.77
CA LEU A 251 -0.08 -24.70 -21.49
C LEU A 251 0.83 -25.93 -21.50
N ILE A 252 0.92 -26.64 -20.38
CA ILE A 252 1.74 -27.85 -20.22
C ILE A 252 1.17 -29.01 -21.05
N VAL A 253 -0.12 -29.31 -20.93
CA VAL A 253 -0.74 -30.47 -21.65
C VAL A 253 -0.83 -30.21 -23.14
N SER A 254 -0.96 -28.96 -23.57
CA SER A 254 -0.98 -28.56 -24.97
C SER A 254 0.40 -28.36 -25.58
N ASP A 255 1.48 -28.54 -24.81
CA ASP A 255 2.88 -28.25 -25.21
C ASP A 255 3.07 -26.84 -25.80
N LYS A 256 2.36 -25.85 -25.23
CA LYS A 256 2.35 -24.44 -25.69
C LYS A 256 3.18 -23.50 -24.80
N TYR A 257 4.29 -23.97 -24.27
CA TYR A 257 5.23 -23.15 -23.52
C TYR A 257 6.59 -23.10 -24.21
N ASP A 258 7.32 -21.99 -24.03
CA ASP A 258 8.65 -21.84 -24.61
C ASP A 258 9.68 -22.66 -23.82
N LYS A 259 10.07 -23.81 -24.40
CA LYS A 259 11.05 -24.72 -23.77
C LYS A 259 12.41 -24.08 -23.60
N LYS A 260 12.85 -23.26 -24.56
CA LYS A 260 14.17 -22.58 -24.49
C LYS A 260 14.18 -21.55 -23.37
N PHE A 261 13.07 -20.81 -23.21
CA PHE A 261 12.92 -19.87 -22.10
C PHE A 261 12.92 -20.58 -20.76
N ILE A 262 12.14 -21.67 -20.64
CA ILE A 262 12.06 -22.48 -19.41
C ILE A 262 13.46 -23.01 -19.02
N ASP A 263 14.16 -23.64 -19.95
CA ASP A 263 15.48 -24.24 -19.71
C ASP A 263 16.52 -23.19 -19.32
N ARG A 264 16.43 -21.98 -19.88
CA ARG A 264 17.42 -20.91 -19.65
C ARG A 264 17.16 -20.06 -18.42
N TYR A 265 15.91 -19.80 -18.11
CA TYR A 265 15.52 -18.74 -17.16
C TYR A 265 14.74 -19.23 -15.95
N THR A 266 14.42 -20.53 -15.86
CA THR A 266 13.68 -21.06 -14.72
C THR A 266 14.41 -22.20 -14.04
N ASN A 267 14.10 -22.42 -12.77
CA ASN A 267 14.53 -23.57 -11.99
C ASN A 267 13.32 -24.24 -11.35
N GLY A 268 13.34 -25.58 -11.23
CA GLY A 268 12.24 -26.34 -10.61
C GLY A 268 11.02 -26.56 -11.52
N PHE A 269 11.13 -26.35 -12.84
CA PHE A 269 10.01 -26.53 -13.76
C PHE A 269 9.46 -27.98 -13.79
N ASN A 270 10.33 -28.98 -13.70
CA ASN A 270 9.90 -30.38 -13.73
C ASN A 270 9.08 -30.77 -12.50
N GLU A 271 9.48 -30.27 -11.34
CA GLU A 271 8.76 -30.43 -10.07
C GLU A 271 7.40 -29.72 -10.14
N PHE A 272 7.38 -28.48 -10.63
CA PHE A 272 6.15 -27.72 -10.85
C PHE A 272 5.22 -28.41 -11.85
N LYS A 273 5.74 -28.91 -12.97
CA LYS A 273 4.99 -29.68 -13.97
C LYS A 273 4.39 -30.94 -13.36
N SER A 274 5.14 -31.66 -12.55
CA SER A 274 4.68 -32.86 -11.86
C SER A 274 3.56 -32.54 -10.85
N TYR A 275 3.70 -31.42 -10.13
CA TYR A 275 2.67 -30.93 -9.21
C TYR A 275 1.39 -30.57 -9.95
N VAL A 276 1.48 -29.73 -11.00
CA VAL A 276 0.33 -29.27 -11.78
C VAL A 276 -0.41 -30.44 -12.45
N LEU A 277 0.31 -31.49 -12.87
CA LEU A 277 -0.27 -32.69 -13.46
C LEU A 277 -0.81 -33.70 -12.43
N GLY A 278 -0.76 -33.40 -11.14
CA GLY A 278 -1.25 -34.27 -10.06
C GLY A 278 -0.40 -35.52 -9.80
N LYS A 279 0.86 -35.53 -10.28
CA LYS A 279 1.71 -36.72 -10.17
C LYS A 279 2.36 -36.90 -8.79
N ASN A 280 2.47 -35.81 -8.02
CA ASN A 280 3.19 -35.85 -6.74
C ASN A 280 2.38 -36.40 -5.57
N ASN A 281 1.04 -36.35 -5.64
CA ASN A 281 0.17 -36.67 -4.50
C ASN A 281 -0.93 -37.71 -4.85
N ASN A 282 -0.88 -38.35 -6.01
CA ASN A 282 -1.97 -39.18 -6.56
C ASN A 282 -3.35 -38.47 -6.54
N GLN A 283 -3.37 -37.17 -6.40
CA GLN A 283 -4.58 -36.37 -6.49
C GLN A 283 -4.61 -35.69 -7.86
N PRO A 284 -5.64 -35.87 -8.66
CA PRO A 284 -5.76 -35.14 -9.92
C PRO A 284 -5.88 -33.66 -9.63
N CYS A 285 -4.93 -32.85 -10.12
CA CYS A 285 -5.18 -31.41 -10.30
C CYS A 285 -6.22 -31.31 -11.43
N THR A 286 -7.48 -31.29 -11.07
CA THR A 286 -8.54 -30.89 -12.02
C THR A 286 -8.60 -29.38 -12.02
N PRO A 287 -8.50 -28.72 -13.20
CA PRO A 287 -8.71 -27.29 -13.32
C PRO A 287 -10.13 -26.90 -12.92
#